data_48a2ee56b1f0f0750cd768436c4f5794
#
_entry.id   48a2ee56b1f0f0750cd768436c4f5794
#
_cell.length_a   1.000
_cell.length_b   1.000
_cell.length_c   1.000
_cell.angle_alpha   90.00
_cell.angle_beta   90.00
_cell.angle_gamma   90.00
#
_symmetry.space_group_name_H-M   'P 1'
#
loop_
_entity.id
_entity.type
_entity.pdbx_description
1 polymer ?
#
loop_
_entity_poly.entity_id
_entity_poly.type
_entity_poly.pdbx_seq_one_letter_code
_entity_poly.pdbx_strand_id
1 'polypeptide(L)'
;MRGFSVKRSKDAIISQVLDICVNGASKTKIVYQANLNFRTVIPYIDLLTKNELLEASRNSVIIYKTTPKGVRLLKEFKCIQNLLPEIYEQPAEARN
;
A
#
# COMPACT_ATOMS: atom_id res chain seq x y z
N MET A 1 -22.87 -4.24 -3.02
CA MET A 1 -22.44 -4.03 -2.63
C MET A 1 -22.38 -3.64 -2.34
N ARG A 2 -22.20 -3.89 -2.36
CA ARG A 2 -21.74 -3.63 -1.84
C ARG A 2 -21.25 -2.89 -1.40
N GLY A 3 -21.65 -2.59 -1.90
CA GLY A 3 -20.82 -1.63 -1.43
C GLY A 3 -20.25 -1.81 -0.19
N PHE A 4 -20.54 -2.56 0.26
CA PHE A 4 -19.84 -2.74 1.43
C PHE A 4 -18.40 -2.57 1.16
N SER A 5 -17.76 -1.93 1.99
CA SER A 5 -16.38 -1.78 1.80
C SER A 5 -15.71 -2.97 2.42
N VAL A 6 -14.82 -3.49 1.66
CA VAL A 6 -14.00 -4.58 2.11
C VAL A 6 -12.88 -3.99 2.93
N LYS A 7 -12.75 -4.44 4.13
CA LYS A 7 -11.64 -4.00 4.96
C LYS A 7 -10.39 -4.74 4.55
N ARG A 8 -9.38 -3.98 4.22
CA ARG A 8 -8.10 -4.57 3.88
C ARG A 8 -7.25 -4.68 5.14
N SER A 9 -6.44 -5.72 5.22
CA SER A 9 -5.51 -5.83 6.31
C SER A 9 -4.44 -4.74 6.20
N LYS A 10 -3.78 -4.46 7.30
CA LYS A 10 -2.68 -3.50 7.28
C LYS A 10 -1.61 -3.94 6.29
N ASP A 11 -1.31 -5.22 6.26
CA ASP A 11 -0.30 -5.75 5.36
C ASP A 11 -0.69 -5.53 3.90
N ALA A 12 -1.97 -5.71 3.59
CA ALA A 12 -2.44 -5.49 2.23
C ALA A 12 -2.30 -4.04 1.83
N ILE A 13 -2.62 -3.11 2.73
CA ILE A 13 -2.49 -1.69 2.45
C ILE A 13 -1.02 -1.32 2.26
N ILE A 14 -0.15 -1.79 3.14
CA ILE A 14 1.28 -1.52 3.06
C ILE A 14 1.83 -2.03 1.72
N SER A 15 1.49 -3.27 1.38
CA SER A 15 1.93 -3.86 0.13
C SER A 15 1.47 -3.04 -1.06
N GLN A 16 0.22 -2.59 -1.02
CA GLN A 16 -0.35 -1.82 -2.12
C GLN A 16 0.36 -0.47 -2.26
N VAL A 17 0.60 0.22 -1.15
CA VAL A 17 1.28 1.51 -1.19
C VAL A 17 2.69 1.35 -1.72
N LEU A 18 3.42 0.35 -1.25
CA LEU A 18 4.78 0.10 -1.73
C LEU A 18 4.79 -0.18 -3.24
N ASP A 19 3.82 -0.95 -3.71
CA ASP A 19 3.73 -1.28 -5.14
C ASP A 19 3.46 -0.03 -5.98
N ILE A 20 2.54 0.81 -5.52
CA ILE A 20 2.20 2.04 -6.23
C ILE A 20 3.42 2.96 -6.33
N CYS A 21 4.24 2.98 -5.30
CA CYS A 21 5.36 3.91 -5.21
C CYS A 21 6.65 3.41 -5.85
N VAL A 22 6.65 2.24 -6.46
CA VAL A 22 7.88 1.68 -7.03
C VAL A 22 8.52 2.66 -8.01
N ASN A 23 7.73 3.31 -8.83
CA ASN A 23 8.22 4.27 -9.81
C ASN A 23 8.00 5.71 -9.37
N GLY A 24 7.61 5.91 -8.12
CA GLY A 24 7.36 7.23 -7.60
C GLY A 24 5.90 7.63 -7.73
N ALA A 25 5.36 8.24 -6.67
CA ALA A 25 3.96 8.67 -6.67
C ALA A 25 3.76 9.77 -5.64
N SER A 26 2.91 10.73 -5.99
CA SER A 26 2.47 11.75 -5.04
C SER A 26 1.42 11.16 -4.10
N LYS A 27 1.13 11.85 -3.01
CA LYS A 27 0.07 11.43 -2.10
C LYS A 27 -1.25 11.27 -2.83
N THR A 28 -1.57 12.21 -3.70
CA THR A 28 -2.82 12.18 -4.45
C THR A 28 -2.90 10.93 -5.31
N LYS A 29 -1.81 10.61 -5.97
CA LYS A 29 -1.78 9.42 -6.82
C LYS A 29 -1.93 8.16 -6.00
N ILE A 30 -1.25 8.11 -4.85
CA ILE A 30 -1.35 6.95 -3.97
C ILE A 30 -2.78 6.73 -3.51
N VAL A 31 -3.42 7.80 -3.04
CA VAL A 31 -4.80 7.73 -2.58
C VAL A 31 -5.72 7.25 -3.70
N TYR A 32 -5.55 7.83 -4.87
CA TYR A 32 -6.38 7.49 -6.01
C TYR A 32 -6.21 6.03 -6.42
N GLN A 33 -4.97 5.60 -6.56
CA GLN A 33 -4.71 4.25 -7.05
C GLN A 33 -4.99 3.18 -6.00
N ALA A 34 -4.83 3.52 -4.72
CA ALA A 34 -5.16 2.58 -3.65
C ALA A 34 -6.66 2.50 -3.42
N ASN A 35 -7.40 3.47 -3.95
CA ASN A 35 -8.84 3.54 -3.76
C ASN A 35 -9.19 3.62 -2.28
N LEU A 36 -8.46 4.46 -1.57
CA LEU A 36 -8.68 4.73 -0.15
C LEU A 36 -8.72 6.24 0.03
N ASN A 37 -9.21 6.70 1.17
CA ASN A 37 -9.22 8.14 1.41
C ASN A 37 -7.91 8.58 2.05
N PHE A 38 -7.69 9.90 2.06
CA PHE A 38 -6.47 10.47 2.61
C PHE A 38 -6.27 10.09 4.07
N ARG A 39 -7.35 10.14 4.84
CA ARG A 39 -7.26 9.88 6.27
C ARG A 39 -6.73 8.48 6.55
N THR A 40 -7.08 7.53 5.70
CA THR A 40 -6.62 6.15 5.85
C THR A 40 -5.18 6.00 5.38
N VAL A 41 -4.82 6.66 4.28
CA VAL A 41 -3.54 6.42 3.62
C VAL A 41 -2.39 7.17 4.28
N ILE A 42 -2.62 8.40 4.73
CA ILE A 42 -1.55 9.23 5.25
C ILE A 42 -0.77 8.55 6.39
N PRO A 43 -1.42 7.93 7.38
CA PRO A 43 -0.64 7.25 8.41
C PRO A 43 0.27 6.15 7.88
N TYR A 44 -0.14 5.48 6.81
CA TYR A 44 0.71 4.45 6.22
C TYR A 44 1.90 5.05 5.50
N ILE A 45 1.69 6.16 4.77
CA ILE A 45 2.81 6.84 4.13
C ILE A 45 3.82 7.28 5.17
N ASP A 46 3.32 7.86 6.27
CA ASP A 46 4.21 8.32 7.34
C ASP A 46 4.96 7.16 7.98
N LEU A 47 4.27 6.08 8.24
CA LEU A 47 4.89 4.89 8.83
C LEU A 47 5.98 4.33 7.92
N LEU A 48 5.68 4.22 6.64
CA LEU A 48 6.63 3.64 5.70
C LEU A 48 7.83 4.55 5.49
N THR A 49 7.60 5.87 5.46
CA THR A 49 8.69 6.82 5.31
C THR A 49 9.58 6.80 6.55
N LYS A 50 8.97 6.74 7.72
CA LYS A 50 9.71 6.70 8.97
C LYS A 50 10.61 5.47 9.06
N ASN A 51 10.15 4.37 8.51
CA ASN A 51 10.91 3.12 8.53
C ASN A 51 11.78 2.93 7.30
N GLU A 52 11.94 3.98 6.50
CA GLU A 52 12.82 3.96 5.33
C GLU A 52 12.39 2.95 4.28
N LEU A 53 11.11 2.66 4.22
CA LEU A 53 10.54 1.82 3.17
C LEU A 53 10.06 2.67 2.01
N LEU A 54 9.77 3.94 2.27
CA LEU A 54 9.52 4.96 1.27
C LEU A 54 10.49 6.10 1.47
N GLU A 55 10.83 6.76 0.37
CA GLU A 55 11.71 7.91 0.37
C GLU A 55 10.96 9.07 -0.26
N ALA A 56 10.96 10.22 0.41
CA ALA A 56 10.27 11.40 -0.07
C ALA A 56 11.24 12.30 -0.79
N SER A 57 10.94 12.64 -2.03
CA SER A 57 11.73 13.59 -2.82
C SER A 57 11.00 14.92 -2.80
N ARG A 58 11.68 15.98 -2.33
CA ARG A 58 11.04 17.26 -2.10
C ARG A 58 11.47 18.30 -3.12
N ASN A 59 10.87 18.21 -4.28
CA ASN A 59 11.03 19.25 -5.28
C ASN A 59 9.79 20.14 -5.25
N SER A 60 9.26 20.48 -6.41
CA SER A 60 8.04 21.27 -6.45
C SER A 60 6.85 20.46 -5.92
N VAL A 61 6.89 19.16 -6.09
CA VAL A 61 5.87 18.24 -5.58
C VAL A 61 6.61 17.14 -4.83
N ILE A 62 6.03 16.72 -3.71
CA ILE A 62 6.62 15.62 -2.96
C ILE A 62 6.26 14.31 -3.64
N ILE A 63 7.28 13.55 -4.00
CA ILE A 63 7.12 12.25 -4.63
C ILE A 63 7.67 11.19 -3.68
N TYR A 64 6.90 10.18 -3.41
CA TYR A 64 7.30 9.06 -2.57
C TYR A 64 7.73 7.91 -3.46
N LYS A 65 8.88 7.36 -3.18
CA LYS A 65 9.42 6.25 -3.97
C LYS A 65 9.83 5.14 -3.03
N THR A 66 9.49 3.91 -3.42
CA THR A 66 9.83 2.74 -2.63
C THR A 66 11.33 2.52 -2.66
N THR A 67 11.94 2.41 -1.48
CA THR A 67 13.38 2.21 -1.34
C THR A 67 13.73 0.76 -1.65
N PRO A 68 15.04 0.44 -1.81
CA PRO A 68 15.44 -0.97 -1.95
C PRO A 68 14.94 -1.83 -0.80
N LYS A 69 14.93 -1.28 0.41
CA LYS A 69 14.39 -1.98 1.57
C LYS A 69 12.90 -2.23 1.39
N GLY A 70 12.18 -1.24 0.86
CA GLY A 70 10.76 -1.37 0.60
C GLY A 70 10.46 -2.37 -0.49
N VAL A 71 11.30 -2.42 -1.52
CA VAL A 71 11.14 -3.41 -2.59
C VAL A 71 11.30 -4.82 -2.02
N ARG A 72 12.26 -4.99 -1.12
CA ARG A 72 12.46 -6.29 -0.49
C ARG A 72 11.24 -6.72 0.30
N LEU A 73 10.67 -5.80 1.08
CA LEU A 73 9.46 -6.10 1.85
C LEU A 73 8.30 -6.41 0.91
N LEU A 74 8.17 -5.65 -0.16
CA LEU A 74 7.11 -5.88 -1.14
C LEU A 74 7.19 -7.28 -1.73
N LYS A 75 8.39 -7.73 -2.05
CA LYS A 75 8.58 -9.07 -2.59
C LYS A 75 8.17 -10.13 -1.58
N GLU A 76 8.46 -9.89 -0.30
CA GLU A 76 8.07 -10.83 0.74
C GLU A 76 6.56 -10.91 0.86
N PHE A 77 5.88 -9.77 0.82
CA PHE A 77 4.43 -9.75 0.85
C PHE A 77 3.84 -10.51 -0.34
N LYS A 78 4.40 -10.31 -1.53
CA LYS A 78 3.89 -10.98 -2.71
C LYS A 78 4.11 -12.48 -2.63
N CYS A 79 5.23 -12.88 -2.06
CA CYS A 79 5.51 -14.29 -1.86
C CYS A 79 4.48 -14.93 -0.94
N ILE A 80 4.20 -14.28 0.18
CA ILE A 80 3.19 -14.77 1.12
C ILE A 80 1.82 -14.82 0.44
N GLN A 81 1.50 -13.80 -0.32
CA GLN A 81 0.21 -13.73 -0.99
C GLN A 81 0.05 -14.85 -2.00
N ASN A 82 1.13 -15.23 -2.69
CA ASN A 82 1.08 -16.34 -3.63
C ASN A 82 0.95 -17.68 -2.94
N LEU A 83 1.57 -17.81 -1.77
CA LEU A 83 1.54 -19.07 -1.04
C LEU A 83 0.27 -19.24 -0.22
N LEU A 84 -0.30 -18.13 0.23
CA LEU A 84 -1.47 -18.17 1.11
C LEU A 84 -2.34 -16.97 0.82
N PRO A 85 -3.04 -16.99 -0.31
CA PRO A 85 -3.83 -15.82 -0.73
C PRO A 85 -4.86 -15.37 0.28
N GLU A 86 -5.38 -16.27 1.09
CA GLU A 86 -6.42 -15.93 2.04
C GLU A 86 -5.99 -14.89 3.06
N ILE A 87 -4.68 -14.68 3.24
CA ILE A 87 -4.22 -13.66 4.17
C ILE A 87 -4.72 -12.28 3.78
N TYR A 88 -4.82 -12.02 2.47
CA TYR A 88 -5.19 -10.69 1.98
C TYR A 88 -6.59 -10.64 1.40
N GLU A 89 -7.26 -11.76 1.26
CA GLU A 89 -8.60 -11.79 0.69
C GLU A 89 -9.62 -11.74 1.78
N GLN A 90 -10.75 -11.12 1.47
CA GLN A 90 -11.87 -11.13 2.37
C GLN A 90 -12.59 -12.45 2.21
N PRO A 91 -12.75 -13.15 3.27
CA PRO A 91 -13.49 -14.38 3.14
C PRO A 91 -14.88 -14.07 2.77
N ALA A 92 -15.19 -14.69 2.01
CA ALA A 92 -16.41 -14.52 1.57
C ALA A 92 -17.21 -13.53 1.94
N GLU A 93 -16.95 -13.16 2.25
CA GLU A 93 -17.44 -12.29 2.27
C GLU A 93 -17.61 -12.04 1.34
N ALA A 94 -17.07 -12.37 1.12
CA ALA A 94 -16.92 -12.11 0.35
C ALA A 94 -17.40 -12.87 -0.53
N ARG A 95 -17.67 -13.37 -0.64
CA ARG A 95 -18.09 -13.99 -1.39
C ARG A 95 -19.10 -14.56 -1.15
N ASN A 96 -19.44 -14.40 -0.62
CA ASN A 96 -20.06 -14.60 -0.27
C ASN A 96 -20.49 -14.51 -0.07
#